data_06a6a9e8f0e7708db5267fb8084169d2
#
_entry.id   06a6a9e8f0e7708db5267fb8084169d2
#
_cell.length_a   1.000
_cell.length_b   1.000
_cell.length_c   1.000
_cell.angle_alpha   90.00
_cell.angle_beta   90.00
_cell.angle_gamma   90.00
#
_symmetry.space_group_name_H-M   'P 1'
#
loop_
_entity.id
_entity.type
_entity.pdbx_description
1 polymer ?
#
loop_
_entity_poly.entity_id
_entity_poly.type
_entity_poly.pdbx_seq_one_letter_code
_entity_poly.pdbx_strand_id
1 'polypeptide(L)'
;MKQKNKGFTLVEMIIVISIFAILLGIIVPSLNSILGFRVNRAANSIAAALDKTKTEASNRLVGEMKLEKREDGYYISYYLDRGKVSGESNVKQDQPEKIAPAKTMISYTTSSGTTQELGAGDSI
;
A
#
# COMPACT_ATOMS: atom_id res chain seq x y z
N MET A 1 41.53 -47.38 -6.79
CA MET A 1 40.42 -46.64 -6.55
C MET A 1 40.47 -45.31 -7.07
N LYS A 2 39.54 -45.01 -7.83
CA LYS A 2 39.55 -43.83 -8.41
C LYS A 2 38.99 -42.82 -7.63
N GLN A 3 39.56 -41.84 -7.56
CA GLN A 3 39.16 -40.76 -6.97
C GLN A 3 38.26 -39.99 -7.72
N LYS A 4 37.39 -39.64 -7.26
CA LYS A 4 36.48 -38.97 -7.86
C LYS A 4 36.57 -37.63 -7.60
N ASN A 5 37.23 -37.02 -8.19
CA ASN A 5 37.12 -35.75 -8.13
C ASN A 5 36.10 -35.21 -8.75
N LYS A 6 35.54 -34.56 -8.12
CA LYS A 6 34.50 -34.20 -8.13
C LYS A 6 34.18 -32.87 -8.51
N GLY A 7 34.65 -32.39 -9.53
CA GLY A 7 34.09 -31.28 -10.23
C GLY A 7 32.77 -31.67 -10.81
N PHE A 8 31.87 -30.72 -10.99
CA PHE A 8 30.65 -30.98 -11.69
C PHE A 8 30.91 -31.23 -13.14
N THR A 9 30.22 -32.13 -13.78
CA THR A 9 30.28 -32.35 -15.20
C THR A 9 29.59 -31.24 -15.96
N LEU A 10 29.96 -31.07 -17.23
CA LEU A 10 29.32 -30.10 -18.10
C LEU A 10 27.80 -30.33 -18.20
N VAL A 11 27.40 -31.60 -18.28
CA VAL A 11 25.97 -31.98 -18.33
C VAL A 11 25.24 -31.58 -17.06
N GLU A 12 25.86 -31.79 -15.91
CA GLU A 12 25.26 -31.37 -14.61
C GLU A 12 25.05 -29.87 -14.54
N MET A 13 26.03 -29.10 -15.01
CA MET A 13 25.90 -27.64 -15.03
C MET A 13 24.79 -27.18 -15.99
N ILE A 14 24.66 -27.80 -17.15
CA ILE A 14 23.56 -27.48 -18.08
C ILE A 14 22.21 -27.80 -17.48
N ILE A 15 22.09 -28.90 -16.79
CA ILE A 15 20.83 -29.27 -16.11
C ILE A 15 20.49 -28.26 -15.02
N VAL A 16 21.47 -27.84 -14.21
CA VAL A 16 21.28 -26.87 -13.14
C VAL A 16 20.81 -25.52 -13.69
N ILE A 17 21.49 -24.96 -14.70
CA ILE A 17 21.08 -23.70 -15.29
C ILE A 17 19.73 -23.80 -16.00
N SER A 18 19.39 -24.94 -16.56
CA SER A 18 18.07 -25.17 -17.17
C SER A 18 16.97 -25.12 -16.12
N ILE A 19 17.17 -25.74 -14.98
CA ILE A 19 16.23 -25.71 -13.84
C ILE A 19 16.07 -24.27 -13.33
N PHE A 20 17.17 -23.54 -13.14
CA PHE A 20 17.13 -22.15 -12.73
C PHE A 20 16.38 -21.27 -13.74
N ALA A 21 16.61 -21.47 -15.03
CA ALA A 21 15.92 -20.74 -16.07
C ALA A 21 14.39 -20.93 -16.01
N ILE A 22 13.94 -22.15 -15.80
CA ILE A 22 12.51 -22.46 -15.65
C ILE A 22 11.94 -21.81 -14.38
N LEU A 23 12.64 -21.93 -13.26
CA LEU A 23 12.20 -21.33 -12.00
C LEU A 23 12.10 -19.81 -12.10
N LEU A 24 13.10 -19.16 -12.67
CA LEU A 24 13.06 -17.71 -12.88
C LEU A 24 11.94 -17.29 -13.83
N GLY A 25 11.68 -18.08 -14.86
CA GLY A 25 10.58 -17.83 -15.79
C GLY A 25 9.20 -17.85 -15.12
N ILE A 26 9.04 -18.60 -14.03
CA ILE A 26 7.80 -18.64 -13.27
C ILE A 26 7.74 -17.51 -12.24
N ILE A 27 8.85 -17.24 -11.57
CA ILE A 27 8.90 -16.27 -10.48
C ILE A 27 8.69 -14.84 -10.97
N VAL A 28 9.32 -14.46 -12.08
CA VAL A 28 9.26 -13.09 -12.60
C VAL A 28 7.83 -12.59 -12.86
N PRO A 29 6.98 -13.32 -13.59
CA PRO A 29 5.60 -12.87 -13.78
C PRO A 29 4.78 -12.87 -12.49
N SER A 30 5.09 -13.75 -11.55
CA SER A 30 4.41 -13.79 -10.25
C SER A 30 4.64 -12.54 -9.42
N LEU A 31 5.81 -11.92 -9.50
CA LEU A 31 6.09 -10.68 -8.78
C LEU A 31 5.20 -9.52 -9.25
N ASN A 32 4.92 -9.45 -10.54
CA ASN A 32 4.05 -8.41 -11.08
C ASN A 32 2.62 -8.55 -10.55
N SER A 33 2.13 -9.77 -10.41
CA SER A 33 0.82 -10.03 -9.81
C SER A 33 0.76 -9.58 -8.36
N ILE A 34 1.80 -9.83 -7.58
CA ILE A 34 1.87 -9.41 -6.18
C ILE A 34 1.81 -7.88 -6.05
N LEU A 35 2.47 -7.15 -6.93
CA LEU A 35 2.42 -5.70 -6.95
C LEU A 35 1.00 -5.20 -7.26
N GLY A 36 0.33 -5.82 -8.21
CA GLY A 36 -1.06 -5.52 -8.53
C GLY A 36 -2.01 -5.73 -7.36
N PHE A 37 -1.83 -6.81 -6.59
CA PHE A 37 -2.62 -7.05 -5.39
C PHE A 37 -2.43 -5.98 -4.33
N ARG A 38 -1.22 -5.48 -4.14
CA ARG A 38 -0.95 -4.41 -3.19
C ARG A 38 -1.64 -3.11 -3.57
N VAL A 39 -1.62 -2.77 -4.84
CA VAL A 39 -2.31 -1.58 -5.37
C VAL A 39 -3.81 -1.70 -5.20
N ASN A 40 -4.39 -2.84 -5.57
CA ASN A 40 -5.81 -3.11 -5.39
C ASN A 40 -6.23 -3.07 -3.93
N ARG A 41 -5.43 -3.63 -3.05
CA ARG A 41 -5.69 -3.59 -1.61
C ARG A 41 -5.66 -2.15 -1.08
N ALA A 42 -4.70 -1.35 -1.51
CA ALA A 42 -4.61 0.06 -1.14
C ALA A 42 -5.84 0.84 -1.63
N ALA A 43 -6.23 0.64 -2.88
CA ALA A 43 -7.42 1.26 -3.46
C ALA A 43 -8.69 0.89 -2.70
N ASN A 44 -8.86 -0.39 -2.39
CA ASN A 44 -10.01 -0.86 -1.62
C ASN A 44 -10.01 -0.31 -0.19
N SER A 45 -8.84 -0.17 0.43
CA SER A 45 -8.71 0.42 1.77
C SER A 45 -9.11 1.90 1.76
N ILE A 46 -8.70 2.65 0.75
CA ILE A 46 -9.08 4.06 0.58
C ILE A 46 -10.59 4.18 0.35
N ALA A 47 -11.16 3.36 -0.52
CA ALA A 47 -12.59 3.35 -0.80
C ALA A 47 -13.41 3.03 0.46
N ALA A 48 -13.00 2.01 1.22
CA ALA A 48 -13.63 1.65 2.48
C ALA A 48 -13.52 2.78 3.52
N ALA A 49 -12.38 3.46 3.58
CA ALA A 49 -12.15 4.60 4.46
C ALA A 49 -13.06 5.79 4.10
N LEU A 50 -13.24 6.07 2.81
CA LEU A 50 -14.13 7.12 2.33
C LEU A 50 -15.59 6.81 2.68
N ASP A 51 -16.02 5.56 2.49
CA ASP A 51 -17.36 5.13 2.85
C ASP A 51 -17.60 5.22 4.37
N LYS A 52 -16.62 4.81 5.16
CA LYS A 52 -16.66 4.95 6.61
C LYS A 52 -16.79 6.42 7.03
N THR A 53 -15.97 7.29 6.44
CA THR A 53 -15.98 8.73 6.74
C THR A 53 -17.31 9.35 6.34
N LYS A 54 -17.86 8.97 5.19
CA LYS A 54 -19.18 9.44 4.74
C LYS A 54 -20.28 9.02 5.70
N THR A 55 -20.27 7.79 6.15
CA THR A 55 -21.24 7.28 7.12
C THR A 55 -21.11 7.99 8.47
N GLU A 56 -19.89 8.18 8.94
CA GLU A 56 -19.64 8.89 10.20
C GLU A 56 -20.01 10.37 10.11
N ALA A 57 -19.74 11.03 8.99
CA ALA A 57 -20.14 12.41 8.76
C ALA A 57 -21.67 12.58 8.72
N SER A 58 -22.39 11.54 8.26
CA SER A 58 -23.85 11.56 8.26
C SER A 58 -24.44 11.35 9.66
N ASN A 59 -23.73 10.64 10.53
CA ASN A 59 -24.21 10.30 11.86
C ASN A 59 -23.64 11.20 12.97
N ARG A 60 -22.62 12.00 12.65
CA ARG A 60 -21.88 12.84 13.59
C ARG A 60 -21.72 14.23 13.02
N LEU A 61 -21.39 15.21 13.86
CA LEU A 61 -21.23 16.59 13.43
C LEU A 61 -19.96 16.79 12.58
N VAL A 62 -18.90 16.05 12.84
CA VAL A 62 -17.66 16.14 12.07
C VAL A 62 -17.15 14.73 11.79
N GLY A 63 -16.89 14.46 10.53
CA GLY A 63 -16.19 13.26 10.11
C GLY A 63 -15.22 13.62 9.00
N GLU A 64 -13.94 13.51 9.28
CA GLU A 64 -12.88 13.81 8.33
C GLU A 64 -11.89 12.64 8.26
N MET A 65 -11.35 12.43 7.07
CA MET A 65 -10.30 11.47 6.83
C MET A 65 -9.08 12.20 6.27
N LYS A 66 -7.93 11.89 6.79
CA LYS A 66 -6.67 12.43 6.30
C LYS A 66 -5.83 11.30 5.71
N LEU A 67 -5.47 11.44 4.46
CA LEU A 67 -4.52 10.56 3.81
C LEU A 67 -3.15 11.25 3.77
N GLU A 68 -2.15 10.59 4.34
CA GLU A 68 -0.82 11.16 4.49
C GLU A 68 0.22 10.22 3.92
N LYS A 69 1.21 10.75 3.21
CA LYS A 69 2.37 10.00 2.80
C LYS A 69 3.52 10.26 3.76
N ARG A 70 4.01 9.19 4.39
CA ARG A 70 5.19 9.21 5.24
C ARG A 70 6.36 8.49 4.56
N GLU A 71 7.53 8.50 5.18
CA GLU A 71 8.73 7.88 4.61
C GLU A 71 8.59 6.38 4.34
N ASP A 72 7.84 5.68 5.16
CA ASP A 72 7.65 4.23 5.09
C ASP A 72 6.36 3.78 4.39
N GLY A 73 5.48 4.71 4.01
CA GLY A 73 4.25 4.38 3.32
C GLY A 73 3.16 5.42 3.46
N TYR A 74 1.94 5.01 3.11
CA TYR A 74 0.76 5.85 3.19
C TYR A 74 -0.07 5.46 4.40
N TYR A 75 -0.57 6.47 5.12
CA TYR A 75 -1.36 6.30 6.32
C TYR A 75 -2.69 7.03 6.21
N ILE A 76 -3.71 6.44 6.77
CA ILE A 76 -5.02 7.05 6.92
C ILE A 76 -5.29 7.33 8.39
N SER A 77 -5.71 8.54 8.69
CA SER A 77 -6.16 8.95 10.01
C SER A 77 -7.58 9.44 9.94
N TYR A 78 -8.35 9.24 10.99
CA TYR A 78 -9.72 9.69 11.08
C TYR A 78 -9.87 10.73 12.17
N TYR A 79 -10.57 11.80 11.88
CA TYR A 79 -10.93 12.81 12.84
C TYR A 79 -12.46 12.78 13.01
N LEU A 80 -12.89 12.29 14.13
CA LEU A 80 -14.31 12.09 14.40
C LEU A 80 -14.71 12.92 15.62
N ASP A 81 -15.67 13.85 15.44
CA ASP A 81 -16.24 14.60 16.55
C ASP A 81 -17.64 14.07 16.85
N ARG A 82 -17.86 13.65 18.07
CA ARG A 82 -19.15 13.14 18.52
C ARG A 82 -20.12 14.24 19.00
N GLY A 83 -19.79 15.50 18.69
CA GLY A 83 -20.76 16.58 18.93
C GLY A 83 -21.17 16.75 20.37
N LYS A 84 -20.29 17.21 21.23
CA LYS A 84 -20.71 17.80 22.47
C LYS A 84 -20.92 19.29 22.27
N VAL A 85 -22.10 19.73 22.63
CA VAL A 85 -22.55 21.12 22.52
C VAL A 85 -21.79 22.11 23.39
N SER A 86 -20.77 21.67 24.10
CA SER A 86 -19.97 22.55 24.94
C SER A 86 -18.54 22.61 24.42
N GLY A 87 -18.24 23.57 23.63
CA GLY A 87 -16.97 24.30 23.45
C GLY A 87 -15.61 23.58 23.46
N GLU A 88 -15.55 22.34 23.82
CA GLU A 88 -14.35 21.53 23.77
C GLU A 88 -14.42 20.60 22.57
N SER A 89 -13.57 20.85 21.61
CA SER A 89 -13.43 19.98 20.47
C SER A 89 -12.80 18.65 20.91
N ASN A 90 -13.64 17.67 21.17
CA ASN A 90 -13.20 16.29 21.41
C ASN A 90 -13.03 15.56 20.09
N VAL A 91 -12.22 16.11 19.21
CA VAL A 91 -11.83 15.40 17.99
C VAL A 91 -10.91 14.27 18.40
N LYS A 92 -11.42 13.04 18.34
CA LYS A 92 -10.59 11.88 18.58
C LYS A 92 -9.93 11.52 17.26
N GLN A 93 -8.63 11.69 17.24
CA GLN A 93 -7.82 11.14 16.17
C GLN A 93 -7.57 9.67 16.46
N ASP A 94 -8.05 8.80 15.60
CA ASP A 94 -7.68 7.41 15.67
C ASP A 94 -6.22 7.24 15.26
N GLN A 95 -5.60 6.17 15.70
CA GLN A 95 -4.21 5.90 15.32
C GLN A 95 -4.10 5.73 13.81
N PRO A 96 -3.09 6.33 13.17
CA PRO A 96 -2.90 6.19 11.73
C PRO A 96 -2.71 4.73 11.32
N GLU A 97 -3.45 4.31 10.31
CA GLU A 97 -3.35 2.97 9.75
C GLU A 97 -2.57 2.99 8.46
N LYS A 98 -1.56 2.13 8.36
CA LYS A 98 -0.78 1.99 7.13
C LYS A 98 -1.54 1.20 6.09
N ILE A 99 -1.75 1.77 4.93
CA ILE A 99 -2.54 1.16 3.85
C ILE A 99 -1.71 0.74 2.65
N ALA A 100 -0.56 1.35 2.42
CA ALA A 100 0.27 1.07 1.24
C ALA A 100 1.75 1.33 1.54
N PRO A 101 2.66 0.62 0.84
CA PRO A 101 4.08 0.88 0.95
C PRO A 101 4.47 2.20 0.27
N ALA A 102 5.61 2.78 0.64
CA ALA A 102 6.09 4.05 0.11
C ALA A 102 6.31 4.07 -1.41
N LYS A 103 6.53 2.90 -2.01
CA LYS A 103 6.72 2.76 -3.45
C LYS A 103 5.45 2.89 -4.27
N THR A 104 4.29 2.83 -3.63
CA THR A 104 3.01 3.02 -4.30
C THR A 104 2.84 4.51 -4.62
N MET A 105 2.35 4.82 -5.81
CA MET A 105 2.06 6.19 -6.20
C MET A 105 0.56 6.43 -6.06
N ILE A 106 0.19 7.46 -5.34
CA ILE A 106 -1.19 7.90 -5.19
C ILE A 106 -1.30 9.31 -5.78
N SER A 107 -2.18 9.48 -6.74
CA SER A 107 -2.53 10.77 -7.30
C SER A 107 -3.97 11.13 -6.99
N TYR A 108 -4.25 12.39 -6.82
CA TYR A 108 -5.58 12.90 -6.55
C TYR A 108 -5.89 14.09 -7.44
N THR A 109 -7.16 14.26 -7.73
CA THR A 109 -7.63 15.40 -8.51
C THR A 109 -8.32 16.39 -7.57
N THR A 110 -7.87 17.63 -7.59
CA THR A 110 -8.46 18.70 -6.79
C THR A 110 -9.80 19.13 -7.35
N SER A 111 -10.57 19.89 -6.58
CA SER A 111 -11.84 20.47 -7.04
C SER A 111 -11.68 21.39 -8.25
N SER A 112 -10.49 21.92 -8.49
CA SER A 112 -10.16 22.70 -9.67
C SER A 112 -9.89 21.88 -10.93
N GLY A 113 -9.89 20.53 -10.81
CA GLY A 113 -9.61 19.64 -11.92
C GLY A 113 -8.14 19.31 -12.15
N THR A 114 -7.26 19.79 -11.27
CA THR A 114 -5.82 19.54 -11.38
C THR A 114 -5.46 18.21 -10.71
N THR A 115 -4.78 17.33 -11.41
CA THR A 115 -4.30 16.08 -10.86
C THR A 115 -2.90 16.28 -10.28
N GLN A 116 -2.73 15.90 -9.04
CA GLN A 116 -1.45 16.01 -8.33
C GLN A 116 -1.09 14.67 -7.70
N GLU A 117 0.20 14.41 -7.56
CA GLU A 117 0.68 13.24 -6.85
C GLU A 117 0.92 13.58 -5.39
N LEU A 118 0.55 12.66 -4.50
CA LEU A 118 0.79 12.82 -3.07
C LEU A 118 2.26 12.56 -2.76
N GLY A 119 2.99 13.61 -2.42
CA GLY A 119 4.42 13.56 -2.10
C GLY A 119 4.69 13.26 -0.62
N ALA A 120 5.95 12.91 -0.31
CA ALA A 120 6.38 12.64 1.05
C ALA A 120 6.18 13.88 1.93
N GLY A 121 5.51 13.70 3.07
CA GLY A 121 5.14 14.79 3.96
C GLY A 121 3.85 15.52 3.59
N ASP A 122 3.25 15.22 2.43
CA ASP A 122 2.00 15.81 2.02
C ASP A 122 0.82 15.05 2.58
N SER A 123 -0.31 15.71 2.72
CA SER A 123 -1.56 15.14 3.21
C SER A 123 -2.77 15.75 2.49
N ILE A 124 -3.79 14.94 2.38
CA ILE A 124 -5.10 15.35 1.83
C ILE A 124 -6.24 14.84 2.69
#